data_e65677a8fe93fcf36d0bc728df9c3611
#
_entry.id   e65677a8fe93fcf36d0bc728df9c3611
#
_cell.length_a   1.000
_cell.length_b   1.000
_cell.length_c   1.000
_cell.angle_alpha   90.00
_cell.angle_beta   90.00
_cell.angle_gamma   90.00
#
_symmetry.space_group_name_H-M   'P 1'
#
loop_
_entity.id
_entity.type
_entity.pdbx_description
1 polymer ?
#
loop_
_entity_poly.entity_id
_entity_poly.type
_entity_poly.pdbx_seq_one_letter_code
_entity_poly.pdbx_strand_id
1 'polypeptide(L)'
;MTDAVARFTEAANALGFPVEVRTMDQSTHTAVEAARAVGCEVGAIVKSLVFLADGEPLLVLASGPNRVDTRLLGELFSLELSMADARRVKEVTGYSIGGVPPFGHPGRLRTLIDADLLRYGVVWAAAGSSTAVFSIEPDSLIELTAGEVAPVS
;
A
#
# COMPACT_ATOMS: atom_id res chain seq x y z
N MET A 1 -16.89 -11.86 3.56
CA MET A 1 -15.63 -11.14 3.85
C MET A 1 -14.57 -12.15 4.31
N THR A 2 -13.37 -12.07 3.78
CA THR A 2 -12.28 -12.95 4.21
C THR A 2 -11.73 -12.53 5.57
N ASP A 3 -11.04 -13.46 6.26
CA ASP A 3 -10.41 -13.16 7.55
C ASP A 3 -9.41 -11.99 7.44
N ALA A 4 -8.67 -11.91 6.33
CA ALA A 4 -7.70 -10.84 6.12
C ALA A 4 -8.39 -9.48 5.98
N VAL A 5 -9.51 -9.42 5.26
CA VAL A 5 -10.28 -8.18 5.12
C VAL A 5 -10.89 -7.79 6.46
N ALA A 6 -11.41 -8.75 7.21
CA ALA A 6 -11.95 -8.49 8.55
C ALA A 6 -10.87 -7.95 9.50
N ARG A 7 -9.66 -8.53 9.47
CA ARG A 7 -8.54 -8.06 10.28
C ARG A 7 -8.16 -6.63 9.94
N PHE A 8 -8.11 -6.30 8.64
CA PHE A 8 -7.79 -4.94 8.23
C PHE A 8 -8.89 -3.97 8.68
N THR A 9 -10.15 -4.33 8.50
CA THR A 9 -11.28 -3.48 8.92
C THR A 9 -11.23 -3.19 10.42
N GLU A 10 -10.94 -4.21 11.23
CA GLU A 10 -10.78 -4.03 12.68
C GLU A 10 -9.60 -3.13 13.02
N ALA A 11 -8.46 -3.32 12.34
CA ALA A 11 -7.27 -2.50 12.55
C ALA A 11 -7.53 -1.04 12.20
N ALA A 12 -8.23 -0.77 11.11
CA ALA A 12 -8.60 0.57 10.70
C ALA A 12 -9.53 1.22 11.73
N ASN A 13 -10.52 0.47 12.22
CA ASN A 13 -11.42 0.97 13.25
C ASN A 13 -10.67 1.31 14.54
N ALA A 14 -9.70 0.48 14.92
CA ALA A 14 -8.89 0.72 16.11
C ALA A 14 -8.03 1.98 15.99
N LEU A 15 -7.66 2.36 14.77
CA LEU A 15 -6.93 3.59 14.49
C LEU A 15 -7.86 4.82 14.42
N GLY A 16 -9.16 4.65 14.61
CA GLY A 16 -10.12 5.73 14.50
C GLY A 16 -10.46 6.11 13.06
N PHE A 17 -10.15 5.25 12.11
CA PHE A 17 -10.40 5.51 10.69
C PHE A 17 -11.20 4.36 10.08
N PRO A 18 -12.53 4.33 10.30
CA PRO A 18 -13.36 3.29 9.69
C PRO A 18 -13.30 3.38 8.16
N VAL A 19 -13.12 2.25 7.51
CA VAL A 19 -13.03 2.18 6.05
C VAL A 19 -14.26 1.52 5.47
N GLU A 20 -14.63 1.94 4.26
CA GLU A 20 -15.68 1.30 3.48
C GLU A 20 -15.00 0.39 2.45
N VAL A 21 -15.04 -0.91 2.70
CA VAL A 21 -14.40 -1.89 1.81
C VAL A 21 -15.32 -2.21 0.65
N ARG A 22 -14.75 -2.14 -0.55
CA ARG A 22 -15.43 -2.51 -1.77
C ARG A 22 -14.84 -3.81 -2.30
N THR A 23 -15.68 -4.85 -2.38
CA THR A 23 -15.26 -6.15 -2.89
C THR A 23 -15.55 -6.22 -4.38
N MET A 24 -14.56 -6.64 -5.15
CA MET A 24 -14.66 -6.79 -6.59
C MET A 24 -14.96 -8.23 -6.97
N ASP A 25 -15.71 -8.43 -8.05
CA ASP A 25 -16.03 -9.77 -8.54
C ASP A 25 -14.83 -10.46 -9.17
N GLN A 26 -13.87 -9.67 -9.65
CA GLN A 26 -12.66 -10.17 -10.28
C GLN A 26 -11.44 -9.71 -9.53
N SER A 27 -10.37 -10.48 -9.67
CA SER A 27 -9.09 -10.13 -9.09
C SER A 27 -8.59 -8.77 -9.58
N THR A 28 -8.00 -8.00 -8.67
CA THR A 28 -7.37 -6.71 -8.97
C THR A 28 -5.86 -6.82 -8.77
N HIS A 29 -5.24 -7.85 -9.37
CA HIS A 29 -3.81 -8.11 -9.23
C HIS A 29 -2.93 -7.02 -9.81
N THR A 30 -3.39 -6.34 -10.87
CA THR A 30 -2.63 -5.25 -11.46
C THR A 30 -3.30 -3.92 -11.16
N ALA A 31 -2.51 -2.85 -11.16
CA ALA A 31 -3.02 -1.50 -10.97
C ALA A 31 -4.04 -1.12 -12.06
N VAL A 32 -3.81 -1.57 -13.29
CA VAL A 32 -4.73 -1.32 -14.40
C VAL A 32 -6.07 -2.00 -14.16
N GLU A 33 -6.06 -3.25 -13.72
CA GLU A 33 -7.29 -4.00 -13.41
C GLU A 33 -8.06 -3.35 -12.26
N ALA A 34 -7.34 -2.95 -11.21
CA ALA A 34 -7.94 -2.27 -10.06
C ALA A 34 -8.58 -0.94 -10.46
N ALA A 35 -7.87 -0.13 -11.25
CA ALA A 35 -8.37 1.15 -11.73
C ALA A 35 -9.64 1.00 -12.57
N ARG A 36 -9.66 0.00 -13.44
CA ARG A 36 -10.83 -0.30 -14.27
C ARG A 36 -12.01 -0.73 -13.41
N ALA A 37 -11.77 -1.56 -12.39
CA ALA A 37 -12.82 -2.07 -11.52
C ALA A 37 -13.49 -0.99 -10.69
N VAL A 38 -12.74 0.00 -10.22
CA VAL A 38 -13.30 1.09 -9.39
C VAL A 38 -13.63 2.35 -10.19
N GLY A 39 -13.20 2.42 -11.44
CA GLY A 39 -13.50 3.56 -12.33
C GLY A 39 -12.63 4.79 -12.04
N CYS A 40 -11.36 4.60 -11.73
CA CYS A 40 -10.42 5.70 -11.52
C CYS A 40 -9.24 5.63 -12.47
N GLU A 41 -8.38 6.66 -12.44
CA GLU A 41 -7.14 6.65 -13.19
C GLU A 41 -6.15 5.67 -12.55
N VAL A 42 -5.30 5.04 -13.35
CA VAL A 42 -4.30 4.09 -12.85
C VAL A 42 -3.38 4.74 -11.81
N GLY A 43 -3.05 6.01 -12.00
CA GLY A 43 -2.20 6.75 -11.06
C GLY A 43 -2.80 6.89 -9.66
N ALA A 44 -4.12 6.78 -9.52
CA ALA A 44 -4.81 6.85 -8.24
C ALA A 44 -4.85 5.50 -7.51
N ILE A 45 -4.27 4.45 -8.07
CA ILE A 45 -4.14 3.16 -7.40
C ILE A 45 -2.85 3.15 -6.58
N VAL A 46 -2.96 2.73 -5.34
CA VAL A 46 -1.82 2.58 -4.42
C VAL A 46 -1.31 1.14 -4.50
N LYS A 47 -0.07 0.97 -4.91
CA LYS A 47 0.61 -0.33 -4.83
C LYS A 47 1.40 -0.38 -3.54
N SER A 48 1.08 -1.33 -2.66
CA SER A 48 1.80 -1.53 -1.40
C SER A 48 2.90 -2.56 -1.60
N LEU A 49 4.15 -2.11 -1.64
CA LEU A 49 5.30 -2.96 -1.92
C LEU A 49 6.23 -3.00 -0.71
N VAL A 50 6.64 -4.21 -0.32
CA VAL A 50 7.53 -4.38 0.83
C VAL A 50 8.95 -4.63 0.34
N PHE A 51 9.87 -3.81 0.84
CA PHE A 51 11.30 -3.94 0.59
C PHE A 51 12.02 -4.21 1.92
N LEU A 52 13.25 -4.63 1.82
CA LEU A 52 14.16 -4.69 2.96
C LEU A 52 15.18 -3.57 2.77
N ALA A 53 15.24 -2.67 3.73
CA ALA A 53 16.18 -1.56 3.75
C ALA A 53 17.22 -1.85 4.82
N ASP A 54 18.43 -2.17 4.41
CA ASP A 54 19.50 -2.64 5.31
C ASP A 54 19.01 -3.81 6.19
N GLY A 55 18.20 -4.70 5.61
CA GLY A 55 17.64 -5.86 6.29
C GLY A 55 16.34 -5.61 7.06
N GLU A 56 15.90 -4.37 7.18
CA GLU A 56 14.67 -4.01 7.91
C GLU A 56 13.51 -3.76 6.95
N PRO A 57 12.29 -4.17 7.32
CA PRO A 57 11.13 -3.97 6.45
C PRO A 57 10.85 -2.49 6.16
N LEU A 58 10.57 -2.21 4.91
CA LEU A 58 10.19 -0.87 4.43
C LEU A 58 8.99 -1.03 3.50
N LEU A 59 7.91 -0.31 3.81
CA LEU A 59 6.73 -0.28 2.95
C LEU A 59 6.83 0.93 2.02
N VAL A 60 6.68 0.67 0.72
CA VAL A 60 6.64 1.75 -0.29
C VAL A 60 5.25 1.73 -0.92
N LEU A 61 4.56 2.87 -0.82
CA LEU A 61 3.25 3.07 -1.43
C LEU A 61 3.45 3.82 -2.73
N ALA A 62 3.37 3.11 -3.84
CA ALA A 62 3.65 3.65 -5.16
C ALA A 62 2.37 3.89 -5.97
N SER A 63 2.35 4.96 -6.75
CA SER A 63 1.28 5.21 -7.73
C SER A 63 1.29 4.11 -8.79
N GLY A 64 0.11 3.70 -9.25
CA GLY A 64 -0.09 2.53 -10.10
C GLY A 64 0.86 2.36 -11.29
N PRO A 65 1.10 3.37 -12.12
CA PRO A 65 1.98 3.22 -13.28
C PRO A 65 3.46 3.31 -12.93
N ASN A 66 3.82 3.73 -11.71
CA ASN A 66 5.20 3.93 -11.33
C ASN A 66 5.87 2.63 -10.92
N ARG A 67 7.09 2.44 -11.41
CA ARG A 67 7.94 1.35 -10.99
C ARG A 67 8.96 1.89 -9.98
N VAL A 68 8.98 1.30 -8.80
CA VAL A 68 9.88 1.76 -7.74
C VAL A 68 11.34 1.60 -8.16
N ASP A 69 12.08 2.71 -8.09
CA ASP A 69 13.51 2.75 -8.38
C ASP A 69 14.26 2.62 -7.05
N THR A 70 14.74 1.41 -6.78
CA THR A 70 15.43 1.11 -5.52
C THR A 70 16.75 1.86 -5.39
N ARG A 71 17.38 2.19 -6.51
CA ARG A 71 18.61 2.96 -6.52
C ARG A 71 18.36 4.41 -6.10
N LEU A 72 17.30 5.01 -6.67
CA LEU A 72 16.89 6.36 -6.30
C LEU A 72 16.58 6.46 -4.81
N LEU A 73 15.77 5.54 -4.29
CA LEU A 73 15.40 5.53 -2.88
C LEU A 73 16.62 5.28 -1.99
N GLY A 74 17.51 4.40 -2.43
CA GLY A 74 18.74 4.13 -1.70
C GLY A 74 19.62 5.37 -1.56
N GLU A 75 19.71 6.17 -2.61
CA GLU A 75 20.47 7.42 -2.59
C GLU A 75 19.79 8.49 -1.71
N LEU A 76 18.47 8.63 -1.86
CA LEU A 76 17.72 9.66 -1.11
C LEU A 76 17.74 9.41 0.40
N PHE A 77 17.67 8.17 0.82
CA PHE A 77 17.53 7.82 2.25
C PHE A 77 18.75 7.14 2.83
N SER A 78 19.83 7.01 2.06
CA SER A 78 21.06 6.33 2.47
C SER A 78 20.80 4.90 2.93
N LEU A 79 20.03 4.16 2.12
CA LEU A 79 19.62 2.79 2.41
C LEU A 79 20.03 1.87 1.27
N GLU A 80 20.26 0.61 1.60
CA GLU A 80 20.44 -0.44 0.62
C GLU A 80 19.15 -1.26 0.54
N LEU A 81 18.41 -1.14 -0.58
CA LEU A 81 17.12 -1.77 -0.74
C LEU A 81 17.21 -3.07 -1.55
N SER A 82 16.47 -4.07 -1.08
CA SER A 82 16.21 -5.30 -1.84
C SER A 82 14.74 -5.64 -1.68
N MET A 83 14.20 -6.43 -2.61
CA MET A 83 12.80 -6.84 -2.52
C MET A 83 12.63 -7.91 -1.44
N ALA A 84 11.56 -7.80 -0.67
CA ALA A 84 11.14 -8.88 0.23
C ALA A 84 10.40 -9.94 -0.60
N ASP A 85 10.67 -11.21 -0.32
CA ASP A 85 9.93 -12.29 -0.96
C ASP A 85 8.53 -12.44 -0.34
N ALA A 86 7.69 -13.27 -0.97
CA ALA A 86 6.30 -13.46 -0.54
C ALA A 86 6.18 -13.91 0.91
N ARG A 87 7.08 -14.78 1.35
CA ARG A 87 7.10 -15.27 2.74
C ARG A 87 7.38 -14.15 3.72
N ARG A 88 8.38 -13.32 3.41
CA ARG A 88 8.76 -12.20 4.27
C ARG A 88 7.67 -11.15 4.32
N VAL A 89 7.03 -10.86 3.18
CA VAL A 89 5.88 -9.95 3.13
C VAL A 89 4.79 -10.42 4.08
N LYS A 90 4.44 -11.70 4.04
CA LYS A 90 3.43 -12.28 4.93
C LYS A 90 3.85 -12.19 6.40
N GLU A 91 5.11 -12.46 6.71
CA GLU A 91 5.62 -12.39 8.08
C GLU A 91 5.53 -10.97 8.65
N VAL A 92 5.96 -9.97 7.89
CA VAL A 92 6.04 -8.59 8.40
C VAL A 92 4.74 -7.83 8.34
N THR A 93 3.85 -8.13 7.41
CA THR A 93 2.59 -7.40 7.24
C THR A 93 1.38 -8.15 7.76
N GLY A 94 1.43 -9.47 7.80
CA GLY A 94 0.26 -10.30 8.09
C GLY A 94 -0.64 -10.53 6.89
N TYR A 95 -0.27 -10.02 5.72
CA TYR A 95 -1.06 -10.09 4.49
C TYR A 95 -0.24 -10.64 3.34
N SER A 96 -0.91 -11.25 2.37
CA SER A 96 -0.26 -11.79 1.17
C SER A 96 -0.03 -10.69 0.13
N ILE A 97 0.98 -10.87 -0.71
CA ILE A 97 1.25 -9.98 -1.84
C ILE A 97 -0.05 -9.79 -2.64
N GLY A 98 -0.31 -8.55 -3.03
CA GLY A 98 -1.54 -8.16 -3.73
C GLY A 98 -2.67 -7.74 -2.81
N GLY A 99 -2.63 -8.14 -1.54
CA GLY A 99 -3.65 -7.77 -0.55
C GLY A 99 -3.14 -6.87 0.57
N VAL A 100 -1.85 -6.51 0.55
CA VAL A 100 -1.24 -5.71 1.62
C VAL A 100 -1.87 -4.32 1.70
N PRO A 101 -2.54 -3.98 2.81
CA PRO A 101 -3.07 -2.63 2.97
C PRO A 101 -1.95 -1.64 3.31
N PRO A 102 -2.19 -0.33 3.14
CA PRO A 102 -1.15 0.67 3.39
C PRO A 102 -0.89 0.95 4.87
N PHE A 103 -1.78 0.51 5.76
CA PHE A 103 -1.63 0.66 7.20
C PHE A 103 -2.38 -0.45 7.91
N GLY A 104 -2.34 -0.46 9.25
CA GLY A 104 -3.06 -1.47 10.02
C GLY A 104 -2.33 -2.80 10.14
N HIS A 105 -1.01 -2.79 10.01
CA HIS A 105 -0.18 -3.99 10.17
C HIS A 105 0.05 -4.31 11.65
N PRO A 106 0.36 -5.58 11.98
CA PRO A 106 0.60 -5.97 13.37
C PRO A 106 1.73 -5.20 14.03
N GLY A 107 2.81 -4.91 13.28
CA GLY A 107 3.92 -4.10 13.72
C GLY A 107 3.95 -2.78 12.98
N ARG A 108 4.70 -1.83 13.50
CA ARG A 108 4.88 -0.55 12.83
C ARG A 108 5.91 -0.69 11.71
N LEU A 109 5.54 -0.31 10.50
CA LEU A 109 6.43 -0.34 9.35
C LEU A 109 6.81 1.08 8.94
N ARG A 110 8.11 1.30 8.70
CA ARG A 110 8.55 2.52 8.06
C ARG A 110 7.90 2.58 6.67
N THR A 111 7.34 3.72 6.32
CA THR A 111 6.56 3.85 5.08
C THR A 111 7.04 5.06 4.28
N LEU A 112 7.22 4.84 2.98
CA LEU A 112 7.48 5.91 2.01
C LEU A 112 6.26 6.02 1.10
N ILE A 113 5.85 7.24 0.80
CA ILE A 113 4.67 7.52 -0.01
C ILE A 113 5.08 8.24 -1.27
N ASP A 114 4.72 7.66 -2.41
CA ASP A 114 4.98 8.25 -3.72
C ASP A 114 4.33 9.62 -3.84
N ALA A 115 5.12 10.63 -4.13
CA ALA A 115 4.64 11.99 -4.31
C ALA A 115 3.55 12.09 -5.40
N ASP A 116 3.58 11.20 -6.38
CA ASP A 116 2.58 11.21 -7.45
C ASP A 116 1.17 10.88 -6.96
N LEU A 117 1.05 10.18 -5.82
CA LEU A 117 -0.27 9.91 -5.24
C LEU A 117 -0.96 11.18 -4.76
N LEU A 118 -0.21 12.22 -4.43
CA LEU A 118 -0.76 13.48 -3.93
C LEU A 118 -1.46 14.31 -5.00
N ARG A 119 -1.34 13.92 -6.26
CA ARG A 119 -2.03 14.60 -7.38
C ARG A 119 -3.52 14.32 -7.40
N TYR A 120 -3.99 13.32 -6.67
CA TYR A 120 -5.38 12.86 -6.71
C TYR A 120 -6.10 13.26 -5.43
N GLY A 121 -7.38 13.58 -5.55
CA GLY A 121 -8.20 13.87 -4.37
C GLY A 121 -8.49 12.65 -3.54
N VAL A 122 -8.57 11.49 -4.18
CA VAL A 122 -8.81 10.18 -3.55
C VAL A 122 -7.96 9.15 -4.26
N VAL A 123 -7.37 8.25 -3.49
CA VAL A 123 -6.63 7.10 -4.00
C VAL A 123 -7.24 5.81 -3.47
N TRP A 124 -6.95 4.69 -4.15
CA TRP A 124 -7.54 3.39 -3.82
C TRP A 124 -6.45 2.39 -3.47
N ALA A 125 -6.64 1.68 -2.37
CA ALA A 125 -5.64 0.75 -1.84
C ALA A 125 -6.27 -0.61 -1.51
N ALA A 126 -5.44 -1.65 -1.42
CA ALA A 126 -5.88 -2.97 -1.02
C ALA A 126 -6.36 -2.97 0.43
N ALA A 127 -7.39 -3.75 0.70
CA ALA A 127 -8.02 -3.84 2.02
C ALA A 127 -7.85 -5.22 2.65
N GLY A 128 -6.73 -5.89 2.39
CA GLY A 128 -6.41 -7.19 2.97
C GLY A 128 -6.45 -8.36 2.01
N SER A 129 -7.07 -8.20 0.84
CA SER A 129 -7.08 -9.24 -0.19
C SER A 129 -6.98 -8.61 -1.58
N SER A 130 -6.69 -9.44 -2.58
CA SER A 130 -6.55 -8.96 -3.97
C SER A 130 -7.87 -8.55 -4.61
N THR A 131 -9.00 -8.81 -3.96
CA THR A 131 -10.33 -8.46 -4.48
C THR A 131 -11.03 -7.39 -3.65
N ALA A 132 -10.41 -6.90 -2.60
CA ALA A 132 -10.99 -5.91 -1.70
C ALA A 132 -10.17 -4.64 -1.70
N VAL A 133 -10.83 -3.51 -1.90
CA VAL A 133 -10.17 -2.19 -1.96
C VAL A 133 -10.97 -1.18 -1.16
N PHE A 134 -10.32 -0.08 -0.79
CA PHE A 134 -10.98 1.05 -0.15
C PHE A 134 -10.36 2.35 -0.67
N SER A 135 -11.12 3.44 -0.56
CA SER A 135 -10.65 4.76 -0.95
C SER A 135 -10.18 5.56 0.26
N ILE A 136 -9.22 6.43 0.03
CA ILE A 136 -8.67 7.28 1.09
C ILE A 136 -8.09 8.55 0.47
N GLU A 137 -8.21 9.66 1.18
CA GLU A 137 -7.56 10.90 0.74
C GLU A 137 -6.06 10.80 1.06
N PRO A 138 -5.17 11.32 0.19
CA PRO A 138 -3.73 11.26 0.42
C PRO A 138 -3.28 11.83 1.76
N ASP A 139 -3.88 12.91 2.23
CA ASP A 139 -3.53 13.51 3.53
C ASP A 139 -3.80 12.54 4.69
N SER A 140 -4.91 11.82 4.62
CA SER A 140 -5.24 10.80 5.64
C SER A 140 -4.27 9.63 5.56
N LEU A 141 -3.86 9.25 4.35
CA LEU A 141 -2.88 8.20 4.14
C LEU A 141 -1.54 8.55 4.79
N ILE A 142 -1.08 9.77 4.59
CA ILE A 142 0.15 10.27 5.22
C ILE A 142 0.04 10.23 6.74
N GLU A 143 -1.06 10.71 7.27
CA GLU A 143 -1.29 10.77 8.72
C GLU A 143 -1.33 9.39 9.36
N LEU A 144 -2.10 8.46 8.78
CA LEU A 144 -2.26 7.10 9.32
C LEU A 144 -0.98 6.27 9.24
N THR A 145 -0.16 6.49 8.24
CA THR A 145 1.09 5.74 8.06
C THR A 145 2.29 6.41 8.73
N ALA A 146 2.20 7.69 9.06
CA ALA A 146 3.33 8.53 9.45
C ALA A 146 4.43 8.46 8.38
N GLY A 147 4.05 8.28 7.12
CA GLY A 147 4.97 8.05 6.01
C GLY A 147 5.66 9.32 5.54
N GLU A 148 6.82 9.13 4.92
CA GLU A 148 7.57 10.20 4.29
C GLU A 148 7.22 10.24 2.81
N VAL A 149 6.89 11.43 2.31
CA VAL A 149 6.57 11.63 0.89
C VAL A 149 7.86 11.84 0.12
N ALA A 150 8.02 11.12 -0.99
CA ALA A 150 9.21 11.20 -1.83
C ALA A 150 8.90 10.73 -3.25
N PRO A 151 9.71 11.14 -4.24
CA PRO A 151 9.65 10.49 -5.54
C PRO A 151 10.17 9.06 -5.40
N VAL A 152 9.44 8.09 -5.96
CA VAL A 152 9.82 6.67 -5.88
C VAL A 152 10.29 6.11 -7.23
N SER A 153 10.18 6.90 -8.26
CA SER A 153 10.62 6.51 -9.60
C SER A 153 11.28 7.67 -10.34
#